data_0aa1a15620ea279570b7731d40f8624e
#
_entry.id   0aa1a15620ea279570b7731d40f8624e
#
_cell.length_a   1.000
_cell.length_b   1.000
_cell.length_c   1.000
_cell.angle_alpha   90.00
_cell.angle_beta   90.00
_cell.angle_gamma   90.00
#
_symmetry.space_group_name_H-M   'P 1'
#
loop_
_entity.id
_entity.type
_entity.pdbx_description
1 polymer ?
#
loop_
_entity_poly.entity_id
_entity_poly.type
_entity_poly.pdbx_seq_one_letter_code
_entity_poly.pdbx_strand_id
1 'polypeptide(L)'
;WQGEPRVKLNSPVNIVYGRHITKKNPTMWKDAWIDGLDVGDNPRDGDTYRLIQNDGRGLLIQGTRQWRNYKVSVRMTPHMCEAGGIGIRVQGMTRYYALLLKENETHLIRSHEGKDTILASSDRSWKFGKEYEISLEANENKFVAWINKEKIIETQDLENFYTSGAMALISQEGRVACNFVEIEPVIKPHLESV
;
A
#
# COMPACT_ATOMS: atom_id res chain seq x y z
N TRP A 1 -17.57 -17.82 14.24
CA TRP A 1 -17.28 -17.45 12.85
C TRP A 1 -16.92 -18.71 12.08
N GLN A 2 -17.85 -19.24 11.32
CA GLN A 2 -17.60 -20.34 10.40
C GLN A 2 -17.00 -19.72 9.14
N GLY A 3 -15.68 -19.52 9.19
CA GLY A 3 -14.97 -18.84 8.15
C GLY A 3 -14.89 -19.65 6.85
N GLU A 4 -14.77 -18.93 5.76
CA GLU A 4 -14.41 -19.49 4.47
C GLU A 4 -13.10 -20.32 4.58
N PRO A 5 -12.91 -21.34 3.72
CA PRO A 5 -11.76 -22.22 3.77
C PRO A 5 -10.44 -21.42 3.80
N ARG A 6 -9.48 -21.84 4.63
CA ARG A 6 -8.16 -21.18 4.83
C ARG A 6 -7.41 -20.86 3.54
N VAL A 7 -7.68 -21.57 2.46
CA VAL A 7 -7.08 -21.33 1.13
C VAL A 7 -7.39 -19.93 0.61
N LYS A 8 -8.55 -19.37 0.93
CA LYS A 8 -8.93 -17.99 0.52
C LYS A 8 -8.27 -16.90 1.36
N LEU A 9 -7.72 -17.22 2.52
CA LEU A 9 -7.05 -16.24 3.38
C LEU A 9 -5.63 -15.90 2.94
N ASN A 10 -5.03 -16.73 2.08
CA ASN A 10 -3.66 -16.52 1.58
C ASN A 10 -3.56 -15.54 0.41
N SER A 11 -4.70 -15.15 -0.16
CA SER A 11 -4.78 -14.22 -1.28
C SER A 11 -5.94 -13.26 -1.04
N PRO A 12 -5.79 -11.96 -1.30
CA PRO A 12 -6.93 -11.07 -1.29
C PRO A 12 -7.92 -11.50 -2.39
N VAL A 13 -9.20 -11.46 -2.09
CA VAL A 13 -10.21 -11.33 -3.12
C VAL A 13 -10.09 -9.91 -3.63
N ASN A 14 -10.23 -9.69 -4.93
CA ASN A 14 -10.14 -8.35 -5.51
C ASN A 14 -10.95 -7.34 -4.70
N ILE A 15 -10.26 -6.41 -4.04
CA ILE A 15 -10.85 -5.43 -3.13
C ILE A 15 -10.62 -4.06 -3.72
N VAL A 16 -11.70 -3.30 -3.87
CA VAL A 16 -11.64 -1.94 -4.40
C VAL A 16 -12.33 -0.97 -3.45
N TYR A 17 -11.60 0.06 -3.04
CA TYR A 17 -12.13 1.20 -2.29
C TYR A 17 -11.99 2.46 -3.14
N GLY A 18 -13.01 3.32 -3.15
CA GLY A 18 -12.94 4.58 -3.87
C GLY A 18 -14.28 5.08 -4.39
N ARG A 19 -14.21 6.09 -5.22
CA ARG A 19 -15.33 6.91 -5.68
C ARG A 19 -16.51 6.14 -6.27
N HIS A 20 -16.28 4.98 -6.87
CA HIS A 20 -17.33 4.20 -7.51
C HIS A 20 -18.09 3.26 -6.56
N ILE A 21 -17.51 2.92 -5.42
CA ILE A 21 -18.05 1.95 -4.47
C ILE A 21 -18.63 2.63 -3.24
N THR A 22 -18.04 3.73 -2.81
CA THR A 22 -18.38 4.46 -1.60
C THR A 22 -19.69 5.21 -1.66
N LYS A 23 -20.28 5.39 -2.84
CA LYS A 23 -21.62 6.03 -2.97
C LYS A 23 -22.72 5.35 -2.16
N LYS A 24 -22.57 4.07 -1.81
CA LYS A 24 -23.55 3.31 -1.03
C LYS A 24 -23.20 3.20 0.46
N ASN A 25 -21.94 3.38 0.83
CA ASN A 25 -21.51 3.29 2.23
C ASN A 25 -20.24 4.13 2.48
N PRO A 26 -20.39 5.42 2.77
CA PRO A 26 -19.26 6.33 3.00
C PRO A 26 -18.42 5.98 4.24
N THR A 27 -18.94 5.14 5.16
CA THR A 27 -18.21 4.69 6.36
C THR A 27 -17.24 3.55 6.08
N MET A 28 -17.29 2.95 4.89
CA MET A 28 -16.50 1.77 4.54
C MET A 28 -14.99 1.98 4.67
N TRP A 29 -14.48 3.17 4.38
CA TRP A 29 -13.09 3.51 4.58
C TRP A 29 -12.66 3.33 6.04
N LYS A 30 -13.40 3.91 6.97
CA LYS A 30 -13.06 3.90 8.39
C LYS A 30 -13.17 2.52 9.01
N ASP A 31 -14.23 1.81 8.70
CA ASP A 31 -14.56 0.53 9.34
C ASP A 31 -13.69 -0.63 8.83
N ALA A 32 -13.12 -0.49 7.63
CA ALA A 32 -12.31 -1.53 7.00
C ALA A 32 -10.82 -1.44 7.33
N TRP A 33 -10.37 -0.38 8.01
CA TRP A 33 -8.96 -0.07 8.18
C TRP A 33 -8.54 -0.02 9.65
N ILE A 34 -7.30 -0.47 9.91
CA ILE A 34 -6.63 -0.29 11.20
C ILE A 34 -5.83 1.01 11.12
N ASP A 35 -6.22 1.97 11.93
CA ASP A 35 -5.66 3.32 11.92
C ASP A 35 -4.43 3.41 12.83
N GLY A 36 -3.28 3.62 12.24
CA GLY A 36 -2.00 3.88 12.88
C GLY A 36 -1.42 5.24 12.46
N LEU A 37 -2.30 6.22 12.21
CA LEU A 37 -1.99 7.61 11.88
C LEU A 37 -2.40 8.53 13.03
N ASP A 38 -1.83 9.74 13.08
CA ASP A 38 -2.30 10.79 14.00
C ASP A 38 -3.74 11.20 13.65
N VAL A 39 -4.04 11.34 12.36
CA VAL A 39 -5.39 11.55 11.85
C VAL A 39 -5.60 10.77 10.57
N GLY A 40 -6.56 9.85 10.61
CA GLY A 40 -7.15 9.24 9.42
C GLY A 40 -8.58 9.72 9.30
N ASP A 41 -8.92 10.48 8.25
CA ASP A 41 -10.25 11.07 8.10
C ASP A 41 -10.78 10.89 6.68
N ASN A 42 -12.03 10.43 6.61
CA ASN A 42 -12.83 10.46 5.40
C ASN A 42 -13.92 11.52 5.58
N PRO A 43 -13.77 12.70 4.98
CA PRO A 43 -14.80 13.74 5.10
C PRO A 43 -16.14 13.22 4.60
N ARG A 44 -17.21 13.56 5.30
CA ARG A 44 -18.59 13.07 5.09
C ARG A 44 -19.09 13.23 3.64
N ASP A 45 -18.56 14.19 2.91
CA ASP A 45 -18.99 14.55 1.56
C ASP A 45 -17.95 14.22 0.48
N GLY A 46 -16.88 13.47 0.83
CA GLY A 46 -15.78 13.23 -0.09
C GLY A 46 -15.42 11.77 -0.23
N ASP A 47 -15.06 11.39 -1.45
CA ASP A 47 -14.51 10.06 -1.77
C ASP A 47 -13.00 9.97 -1.43
N THR A 48 -12.45 11.01 -0.79
CA THR A 48 -11.02 11.13 -0.52
C THR A 48 -10.72 10.87 0.95
N TYR A 49 -9.85 9.91 1.21
CA TYR A 49 -9.31 9.67 2.54
C TYR A 49 -8.08 10.56 2.79
N ARG A 50 -8.06 11.26 3.92
CA ARG A 50 -6.94 12.11 4.34
C ARG A 50 -6.12 11.39 5.39
N LEU A 51 -4.82 11.28 5.12
CA LEU A 51 -3.84 10.70 6.02
C LEU A 51 -2.93 11.82 6.52
N ILE A 52 -2.87 12.01 7.82
CA ILE A 52 -2.02 13.01 8.46
C ILE A 52 -1.16 12.33 9.50
N GLN A 53 0.14 12.58 9.40
CA GLN A 53 1.14 12.12 10.35
C GLN A 53 2.08 13.26 10.67
N ASN A 54 2.12 13.72 11.91
CA ASN A 54 2.88 14.92 12.31
C ASN A 54 4.33 14.57 12.65
N ASP A 55 4.59 13.38 13.14
CA ASP A 55 5.92 12.93 13.54
C ASP A 55 6.15 11.49 13.08
N GLY A 56 7.27 11.27 12.41
CA GLY A 56 7.64 9.97 11.88
C GLY A 56 6.70 9.47 10.79
N ARG A 57 6.49 8.15 10.75
CA ARG A 57 5.73 7.46 9.71
C ARG A 57 4.49 6.78 10.27
N GLY A 58 3.33 7.12 9.76
CA GLY A 58 2.06 6.51 10.08
C GLY A 58 1.55 5.59 8.99
N LEU A 59 0.84 4.54 9.39
CA LEU A 59 0.28 3.51 8.51
C LEU A 59 -1.21 3.36 8.74
N LEU A 60 -1.98 3.37 7.66
CA LEU A 60 -3.37 2.96 7.64
C LEU A 60 -3.45 1.58 7.01
N ILE A 61 -3.74 0.54 7.80
CA ILE A 61 -3.55 -0.86 7.43
C ILE A 61 -4.87 -1.52 7.08
N GLN A 62 -4.88 -2.29 6.00
CA GLN A 62 -6.03 -3.08 5.57
C GLN A 62 -5.59 -4.48 5.10
N GLY A 63 -6.33 -5.51 5.51
CA GLY A 63 -6.09 -6.89 5.13
C GLY A 63 -5.64 -7.79 6.27
N THR A 64 -5.02 -8.91 5.94
CA THR A 64 -4.62 -9.92 6.90
C THR A 64 -3.14 -10.28 6.78
N ARG A 65 -2.58 -10.84 7.87
CA ARG A 65 -1.20 -11.35 7.86
C ARG A 65 -0.96 -12.52 6.89
N GLN A 66 -2.02 -13.06 6.30
CA GLN A 66 -1.94 -14.27 5.47
C GLN A 66 -1.82 -13.98 3.97
N TRP A 67 -2.05 -12.73 3.55
CA TRP A 67 -1.91 -12.35 2.14
C TRP A 67 -0.45 -12.47 1.69
N ARG A 68 -0.22 -13.13 0.55
CA ARG A 68 1.14 -13.41 0.08
C ARG A 68 1.47 -12.66 -1.19
N ASN A 69 0.89 -13.09 -2.31
CA ASN A 69 1.20 -12.58 -3.63
C ASN A 69 0.05 -11.70 -4.10
N TYR A 70 0.27 -10.40 -4.13
CA TYR A 70 -0.75 -9.45 -4.50
C TYR A 70 -0.14 -8.13 -4.95
N LYS A 71 -0.95 -7.36 -5.65
CA LYS A 71 -0.66 -6.00 -6.11
C LYS A 71 -1.60 -5.03 -5.43
N VAL A 72 -1.06 -3.92 -5.00
CA VAL A 72 -1.82 -2.77 -4.50
C VAL A 72 -1.67 -1.63 -5.49
N SER A 73 -2.78 -0.99 -5.85
CA SER A 73 -2.81 0.20 -6.69
C SER A 73 -3.61 1.28 -5.98
N VAL A 74 -3.09 2.49 -5.92
CA VAL A 74 -3.74 3.63 -5.25
C VAL A 74 -3.63 4.88 -6.10
N ARG A 75 -4.58 5.82 -5.93
CA ARG A 75 -4.44 7.19 -6.38
C ARG A 75 -4.20 8.09 -5.19
N MET A 76 -3.07 8.75 -5.18
CA MET A 76 -2.57 9.48 -4.04
C MET A 76 -2.08 10.87 -4.44
N THR A 77 -2.41 11.87 -3.60
CA THR A 77 -1.98 13.26 -3.78
C THR A 77 -1.19 13.68 -2.55
N PRO A 78 0.10 14.02 -2.66
CA PRO A 78 0.89 14.53 -1.56
C PRO A 78 0.55 16.00 -1.28
N HIS A 79 0.50 16.36 0.01
CA HIS A 79 0.28 17.72 0.48
C HIS A 79 1.25 18.04 1.60
N MET A 80 2.40 18.63 1.30
CA MET A 80 3.40 19.02 2.30
C MET A 80 3.75 17.85 3.26
N CYS A 81 4.36 16.80 2.74
CA CYS A 81 4.84 15.67 3.51
C CYS A 81 6.25 15.29 3.07
N GLU A 82 7.02 14.69 3.99
CA GLU A 82 8.35 14.19 3.66
C GLU A 82 8.27 13.02 2.69
N ALA A 83 7.37 12.08 2.98
CA ALA A 83 7.11 10.95 2.12
C ALA A 83 5.66 10.47 2.25
N GLY A 84 5.19 9.80 1.22
CA GLY A 84 3.95 9.04 1.25
C GLY A 84 4.01 7.87 0.29
N GLY A 85 3.09 6.94 0.44
CA GLY A 85 3.13 5.76 -0.42
C GLY A 85 2.31 4.61 0.07
N ILE A 86 2.74 3.41 -0.31
CA ILE A 86 2.03 2.16 -0.03
C ILE A 86 2.98 1.13 0.60
N GLY A 87 2.46 0.46 1.62
CA GLY A 87 3.08 -0.69 2.23
C GLY A 87 2.48 -2.00 1.75
N ILE A 88 3.28 -3.04 1.67
CA ILE A 88 2.88 -4.39 1.33
C ILE A 88 3.53 -5.40 2.28
N ARG A 89 2.86 -6.54 2.50
CA ARG A 89 3.28 -7.54 3.48
C ARG A 89 3.50 -6.97 4.88
N VAL A 90 2.60 -6.08 5.27
CA VAL A 90 2.61 -5.41 6.57
C VAL A 90 2.25 -6.41 7.67
N GLN A 91 3.15 -6.58 8.62
CA GLN A 91 2.97 -7.43 9.80
C GLN A 91 2.84 -6.62 11.09
N GLY A 92 3.02 -5.32 10.99
CA GLY A 92 2.93 -4.36 12.08
C GLY A 92 3.52 -3.01 11.67
N MET A 93 3.49 -2.05 12.58
CA MET A 93 3.92 -0.66 12.33
C MET A 93 5.40 -0.52 11.96
N THR A 94 6.22 -1.52 12.27
CA THR A 94 7.68 -1.51 12.07
C THR A 94 8.18 -2.68 11.22
N ARG A 95 7.28 -3.46 10.61
CA ARG A 95 7.62 -4.67 9.85
C ARG A 95 6.83 -4.75 8.56
N TYR A 96 7.42 -4.28 7.46
CA TYR A 96 6.77 -4.20 6.15
C TYR A 96 7.77 -3.91 5.02
N TYR A 97 7.32 -4.05 3.78
CA TYR A 97 7.92 -3.40 2.63
C TYR A 97 7.10 -2.18 2.24
N ALA A 98 7.75 -1.14 1.72
CA ALA A 98 7.04 0.06 1.29
C ALA A 98 7.65 0.70 0.04
N LEU A 99 6.79 1.18 -0.84
CA LEU A 99 7.15 2.13 -1.88
C LEU A 99 6.87 3.53 -1.34
N LEU A 100 7.92 4.29 -1.12
CA LEU A 100 7.87 5.64 -0.57
C LEU A 100 8.27 6.65 -1.65
N LEU A 101 7.32 7.52 -2.02
CA LEU A 101 7.54 8.63 -2.91
C LEU A 101 7.93 9.85 -2.09
N LYS A 102 8.98 10.53 -2.53
CA LYS A 102 9.51 11.77 -1.95
C LYS A 102 9.57 12.85 -3.03
N GLU A 103 9.95 14.06 -2.63
CA GLU A 103 10.05 15.19 -3.55
C GLU A 103 11.10 14.96 -4.66
N ASN A 104 12.19 14.26 -4.36
CA ASN A 104 13.31 14.10 -5.29
C ASN A 104 13.50 12.68 -5.83
N GLU A 105 12.94 11.68 -5.16
CA GLU A 105 13.17 10.27 -5.49
C GLU A 105 12.08 9.36 -4.94
N THR A 106 12.07 8.12 -5.40
CA THR A 106 11.21 7.06 -4.90
C THR A 106 12.04 5.89 -4.42
N HIS A 107 11.76 5.41 -3.21
CA HIS A 107 12.44 4.26 -2.63
C HIS A 107 11.50 3.08 -2.44
N LEU A 108 11.95 1.90 -2.80
CA LEU A 108 11.42 0.65 -2.27
C LEU A 108 12.27 0.24 -1.07
N ILE A 109 11.66 0.17 0.08
CA ILE A 109 12.31 -0.16 1.33
C ILE A 109 11.77 -1.44 1.95
N ARG A 110 12.60 -2.07 2.79
CA ARG A 110 12.19 -3.00 3.83
C ARG A 110 12.36 -2.32 5.18
N SER A 111 11.29 -2.19 5.94
CA SER A 111 11.33 -1.73 7.32
C SER A 111 11.35 -2.94 8.27
N HIS A 112 12.35 -3.02 9.13
CA HIS A 112 12.49 -4.06 10.12
C HIS A 112 12.85 -3.46 11.48
N GLU A 113 11.90 -3.56 12.43
CA GLU A 113 12.04 -3.01 13.78
C GLU A 113 12.45 -1.52 13.80
N GLY A 114 11.81 -0.74 12.90
CA GLY A 114 12.03 0.70 12.77
C GLY A 114 13.30 1.09 12.00
N LYS A 115 14.04 0.12 11.45
CA LYS A 115 15.19 0.39 10.57
C LYS A 115 14.82 0.10 9.13
N ASP A 116 15.06 1.07 8.27
CA ASP A 116 14.82 0.95 6.84
C ASP A 116 16.07 0.47 6.09
N THR A 117 15.88 -0.51 5.22
CA THR A 117 16.86 -0.92 4.22
C THR A 117 16.30 -0.60 2.84
N ILE A 118 17.02 0.22 2.07
CA ILE A 118 16.64 0.52 0.68
C ILE A 118 17.00 -0.69 -0.19
N LEU A 119 16.00 -1.28 -0.81
CA LEU A 119 16.15 -2.40 -1.74
C LEU A 119 16.38 -1.94 -3.17
N ALA A 120 15.76 -0.83 -3.55
CA ALA A 120 15.93 -0.17 -4.83
C ALA A 120 15.45 1.28 -4.77
N SER A 121 15.95 2.10 -5.70
CA SER A 121 15.59 3.51 -5.85
C SER A 121 15.27 3.83 -7.30
N SER A 122 14.49 4.89 -7.50
CA SER A 122 14.20 5.49 -8.80
C SER A 122 14.26 7.02 -8.66
N ASP A 123 14.66 7.69 -9.72
CA ASP A 123 14.68 9.16 -9.84
C ASP A 123 13.29 9.76 -10.03
N ARG A 124 12.26 8.90 -10.09
CA ARG A 124 10.87 9.35 -10.12
C ARG A 124 10.49 9.96 -8.78
N SER A 125 9.91 11.14 -8.86
CA SER A 125 9.51 11.92 -7.70
C SER A 125 8.09 12.41 -7.86
N TRP A 126 7.55 13.00 -6.81
CA TRP A 126 6.24 13.62 -6.86
C TRP A 126 6.30 15.14 -6.66
N LYS A 127 5.19 15.82 -6.98
CA LYS A 127 4.98 17.24 -6.70
C LYS A 127 3.74 17.38 -5.86
N PHE A 128 3.79 18.27 -4.87
CA PHE A 128 2.63 18.56 -4.03
C PHE A 128 1.42 19.01 -4.84
N GLY A 129 0.24 18.56 -4.42
CA GLY A 129 -1.03 18.87 -5.08
C GLY A 129 -1.31 18.12 -6.37
N LYS A 130 -0.37 17.31 -6.89
CA LYS A 130 -0.58 16.48 -8.07
C LYS A 130 -0.96 15.06 -7.67
N GLU A 131 -1.99 14.50 -8.30
CA GLU A 131 -2.38 13.10 -8.12
C GLU A 131 -1.47 12.16 -8.92
N TYR A 132 -1.12 11.03 -8.29
CA TYR A 132 -0.35 9.93 -8.88
C TYR A 132 -1.09 8.62 -8.69
N GLU A 133 -1.12 7.81 -9.74
CA GLU A 133 -1.47 6.39 -9.63
C GLU A 133 -0.18 5.63 -9.32
N ILE A 134 -0.09 5.05 -8.13
CA ILE A 134 1.06 4.27 -7.71
C ILE A 134 0.66 2.83 -7.45
N SER A 135 1.51 1.89 -7.85
CA SER A 135 1.27 0.47 -7.65
C SER A 135 2.52 -0.23 -7.15
N LEU A 136 2.31 -1.20 -6.27
CA LEU A 136 3.36 -2.09 -5.76
C LEU A 136 2.85 -3.53 -5.78
N GLU A 137 3.59 -4.41 -6.41
CA GLU A 137 3.35 -5.85 -6.46
C GLU A 137 4.41 -6.59 -5.67
N ALA A 138 3.98 -7.60 -4.92
CA ALA A 138 4.86 -8.60 -4.34
C ALA A 138 4.46 -9.99 -4.87
N ASN A 139 5.41 -10.68 -5.49
CA ASN A 139 5.26 -12.04 -5.97
C ASN A 139 6.47 -12.87 -5.54
N GLU A 140 6.27 -13.77 -4.59
CA GLU A 140 7.34 -14.46 -3.86
C GLU A 140 8.33 -13.44 -3.26
N ASN A 141 9.60 -13.46 -3.62
CA ASN A 141 10.59 -12.49 -3.17
C ASN A 141 10.82 -11.33 -4.15
N LYS A 142 10.02 -11.23 -5.22
CA LYS A 142 10.11 -10.20 -6.24
C LYS A 142 9.15 -9.07 -5.97
N PHE A 143 9.62 -7.86 -6.22
CA PHE A 143 8.83 -6.64 -6.08
C PHE A 143 8.90 -5.83 -7.36
N VAL A 144 7.74 -5.34 -7.80
CA VAL A 144 7.65 -4.44 -8.96
C VAL A 144 6.81 -3.23 -8.57
N ALA A 145 7.28 -2.05 -8.94
CA ALA A 145 6.60 -0.80 -8.66
C ALA A 145 6.36 0.03 -9.92
N TRP A 146 5.22 0.71 -9.94
CA TRP A 146 4.80 1.59 -11.03
C TRP A 146 4.34 2.93 -10.50
N ILE A 147 4.59 3.99 -11.28
CA ILE A 147 3.99 5.31 -11.13
C ILE A 147 3.31 5.67 -12.47
N ASN A 148 2.02 6.00 -12.44
CA ASN A 148 1.23 6.34 -13.62
C ASN A 148 1.34 5.27 -14.72
N LYS A 149 1.31 3.98 -14.31
CA LYS A 149 1.44 2.79 -15.17
C LYS A 149 2.84 2.57 -15.79
N GLU A 150 3.79 3.45 -15.54
CA GLU A 150 5.19 3.25 -15.93
C GLU A 150 5.92 2.45 -14.85
N LYS A 151 6.57 1.35 -15.25
CA LYS A 151 7.39 0.55 -14.34
C LYS A 151 8.65 1.33 -13.97
N ILE A 152 8.85 1.57 -12.69
CA ILE A 152 9.97 2.37 -12.17
C ILE A 152 10.98 1.57 -11.37
N ILE A 153 10.56 0.46 -10.77
CA ILE A 153 11.42 -0.42 -9.98
C ILE A 153 11.03 -1.87 -10.26
N GLU A 154 12.04 -2.73 -10.40
CA GLU A 154 11.91 -4.18 -10.36
C GLU A 154 13.11 -4.73 -9.58
N THR A 155 12.86 -5.45 -8.49
CA THR A 155 13.92 -5.94 -7.60
C THR A 155 13.50 -7.20 -6.86
N GLN A 156 14.43 -7.77 -6.10
CA GLN A 156 14.21 -8.95 -5.26
C GLN A 156 14.78 -8.70 -3.87
N ASP A 157 14.09 -9.16 -2.84
CA ASP A 157 14.69 -9.31 -1.52
C ASP A 157 15.15 -10.75 -1.34
N LEU A 158 16.46 -10.97 -1.39
CA LEU A 158 17.06 -12.30 -1.26
C LEU A 158 16.97 -12.83 0.17
N GLU A 159 16.87 -11.95 1.15
CA GLU A 159 16.68 -12.33 2.55
C GLU A 159 15.23 -12.75 2.84
N ASN A 160 14.27 -12.29 2.01
CA ASN A 160 12.87 -12.64 2.04
C ASN A 160 12.23 -12.58 3.46
N PHE A 161 12.44 -11.46 4.16
CA PHE A 161 12.06 -11.28 5.56
C PHE A 161 10.56 -11.50 5.80
N TYR A 162 9.72 -10.92 4.92
CA TYR A 162 8.27 -11.01 5.06
C TYR A 162 7.67 -11.63 3.81
N THR A 163 7.16 -12.85 3.94
CA THR A 163 6.53 -13.60 2.84
C THR A 163 5.04 -13.34 2.73
N SER A 164 4.44 -12.67 3.74
CA SER A 164 3.01 -12.40 3.81
C SER A 164 2.73 -11.21 4.71
N GLY A 165 1.54 -10.64 4.60
CA GLY A 165 1.06 -9.53 5.42
C GLY A 165 0.01 -8.69 4.70
N ALA A 166 -0.54 -7.73 5.41
CA ALA A 166 -1.54 -6.78 4.93
C ALA A 166 -0.93 -5.70 4.02
N MET A 167 -1.77 -4.84 3.44
CA MET A 167 -1.32 -3.60 2.81
C MET A 167 -1.46 -2.42 3.76
N ALA A 168 -0.76 -1.33 3.45
CA ALA A 168 -0.95 -0.05 4.14
C ALA A 168 -0.91 1.14 3.17
N LEU A 169 -1.65 2.19 3.51
CA LEU A 169 -1.39 3.54 3.03
C LEU A 169 -0.46 4.23 4.01
N ILE A 170 0.49 5.03 3.51
CA ILE A 170 1.56 5.60 4.33
C ILE A 170 1.59 7.12 4.15
N SER A 171 1.70 7.83 5.27
CA SER A 171 2.09 9.23 5.34
C SER A 171 3.26 9.39 6.31
N GLN A 172 4.24 10.20 5.94
CA GLN A 172 5.39 10.51 6.76
C GLN A 172 5.55 12.02 6.85
N GLU A 173 5.52 12.53 8.09
CA GLU A 173 5.70 13.96 8.43
C GLU A 173 4.94 14.90 7.50
N GLY A 174 3.61 14.84 7.58
CA GLY A 174 2.75 15.67 6.78
C GLY A 174 1.45 15.02 6.36
N ARG A 175 0.95 15.39 5.20
CA ARG A 175 -0.38 15.03 4.75
C ARG A 175 -0.39 14.45 3.34
N VAL A 176 -1.13 13.36 3.18
CA VAL A 176 -1.43 12.71 1.91
C VAL A 176 -2.94 12.52 1.77
N ALA A 177 -3.47 12.68 0.57
CA ALA A 177 -4.85 12.33 0.25
C ALA A 177 -4.87 11.10 -0.65
N CYS A 178 -5.80 10.17 -0.41
CA CYS A 178 -6.01 8.96 -1.20
C CYS A 178 -7.49 8.85 -1.57
N ASN A 179 -7.80 8.67 -2.84
CA ASN A 179 -9.19 8.61 -3.33
C ASN A 179 -9.55 7.27 -3.99
N PHE A 180 -8.59 6.37 -4.11
CA PHE A 180 -8.78 5.06 -4.71
C PHE A 180 -7.76 4.06 -4.17
N VAL A 181 -8.21 2.86 -3.85
CA VAL A 181 -7.36 1.71 -3.52
C VAL A 181 -7.93 0.46 -4.19
N GLU A 182 -7.08 -0.27 -4.86
CA GLU A 182 -7.37 -1.58 -5.43
C GLU A 182 -6.32 -2.58 -4.96
N ILE A 183 -6.78 -3.75 -4.56
CA ILE A 183 -5.92 -4.85 -4.12
C ILE A 183 -6.30 -6.08 -4.94
N GLU A 184 -5.35 -6.59 -5.70
CA GLU A 184 -5.54 -7.70 -6.62
C GLU A 184 -4.62 -8.87 -6.26
N PRO A 185 -5.11 -10.12 -6.27
CA PRO A 185 -4.23 -11.28 -6.16
C PRO A 185 -3.34 -11.40 -7.40
N VAL A 186 -2.07 -11.71 -7.20
CA VAL A 186 -1.19 -12.14 -8.29
C VAL A 186 -1.37 -13.64 -8.46
N ILE A 187 -2.08 -14.02 -9.51
CA ILE A 187 -2.35 -15.41 -9.86
C ILE A 187 -1.18 -15.90 -10.70
N LYS A 188 -0.48 -16.97 -10.26
CA LYS A 188 0.44 -17.68 -11.15
C LYS A 188 -0.39 -18.25 -12.31
N PRO A 189 0.01 -18.04 -13.58
CA PRO A 189 -0.61 -18.79 -14.65
C PRO A 189 -0.47 -20.28 -14.31
N HIS A 190 -1.59 -20.99 -14.25
CA HIS A 190 -1.55 -22.45 -14.19
C HIS A 190 -0.75 -22.91 -15.41
N LEU A 191 0.43 -23.45 -15.18
CA LEU A 191 1.05 -24.33 -16.18
C LEU A 191 0.09 -25.51 -16.32
N GLU A 192 -0.69 -25.50 -17.39
CA GLU A 192 -1.43 -26.69 -17.80
C GLU A 192 -0.36 -27.77 -17.97
N SER A 193 -0.42 -28.74 -17.09
CA SER A 193 0.36 -29.95 -17.20
C SER A 193 -0.16 -30.70 -18.45
N VAL A 194 0.66 -30.70 -19.49
CA VAL A 194 0.53 -31.59 -20.68
C VAL A 194 0.80 -33.00 -20.29
#